data_a710751fc3a7a644d11d67e2ca50a9e2
#
_entry.id   a710751fc3a7a644d11d67e2ca50a9e2
#
_cell.length_a   1.000
_cell.length_b   1.000
_cell.length_c   1.000
_cell.angle_alpha   90.00
_cell.angle_beta   90.00
_cell.angle_gamma   90.00
#
_symmetry.space_group_name_H-M   'P 1'
#
loop_
_entity.id
_entity.type
_entity.pdbx_description
1 polymer ?
#
loop_
_entity_poly.entity_id
_entity_poly.type
_entity_poly.pdbx_seq_one_letter_code
_entity_poly.pdbx_strand_id
1 'polypeptide(L)'
;MSAAGLAHLIGSVPLATTEDVFRRLSAALGAVLARMPDGETGERRRWIYWQRTMLERHPAMEVDPDAGLLELRQWDGSLLRRTDLLRFRPGVDPDSVQFPTGYAEAARESWAVFTRLRREGVVPPGLRFQVCLPTAMSSACMYVSPRAHDDYLRVYERSLLRALDDITAAIPHRELSIQWDICQEVLVFESYFPSRPADYKARIFALLERLGAAVPADVELGYHLCYGSPADQHLVMPTDAGVLAELTRAIVAAARRPLDFIHLPVPRERDDAAYFAPLRGLRLPERTRLYLGLIHHGDAEGDRRRMDTARAAVGGGFGVATECGWGRGEPARLDGLLESHRRAVDYLLAGTAP
;
A
#
# COMPACT_ATOMS: atom_id res chain seq x y z
N MET A 1 0.73 24.66 11.86
CA MET A 1 0.55 23.21 11.98
C MET A 1 1.84 22.55 12.45
N SER A 2 1.77 21.42 13.19
CA SER A 2 2.96 20.62 13.54
C SER A 2 3.47 19.92 12.26
N ALA A 3 4.80 19.87 12.08
CA ALA A 3 5.42 19.11 10.99
C ALA A 3 5.22 17.59 11.14
N ALA A 4 5.00 17.12 12.37
CA ALA A 4 4.83 15.69 12.66
C ALA A 4 3.64 15.09 11.90
N GLY A 5 3.91 14.03 11.16
CA GLY A 5 2.92 13.32 10.36
C GLY A 5 2.52 14.02 9.07
N LEU A 6 3.26 15.01 8.56
CA LEU A 6 3.01 15.59 7.24
C LEU A 6 3.60 14.74 6.10
N ALA A 7 4.56 13.87 6.38
CA ALA A 7 5.04 12.89 5.42
C ALA A 7 4.54 11.48 5.74
N HIS A 8 4.35 10.67 4.71
CA HIS A 8 3.99 9.26 4.81
C HIS A 8 4.87 8.42 3.88
N LEU A 9 5.25 7.23 4.35
CA LEU A 9 6.01 6.24 3.58
C LEU A 9 5.15 5.01 3.39
N ILE A 10 5.06 4.54 2.15
CA ILE A 10 4.12 3.49 1.76
C ILE A 10 4.50 2.12 2.31
N GLY A 11 5.80 1.76 2.27
CA GLY A 11 6.26 0.45 2.73
C GLY A 11 7.71 0.21 2.33
N SER A 12 7.92 -0.31 1.13
CA SER A 12 9.23 -0.78 0.68
C SER A 12 10.26 0.34 0.48
N VAL A 13 11.51 0.06 0.91
CA VAL A 13 12.67 0.96 0.81
C VAL A 13 13.85 0.17 0.24
N PRO A 14 14.63 0.69 -0.73
CA PRO A 14 15.68 -0.05 -1.42
C PRO A 14 16.99 -0.13 -0.60
N LEU A 15 16.90 -0.58 0.64
CA LEU A 15 18.03 -0.84 1.54
C LEU A 15 18.14 -2.34 1.85
N ALA A 16 19.33 -2.77 2.28
CA ALA A 16 19.63 -4.18 2.48
C ALA A 16 18.95 -4.77 3.72
N THR A 17 18.89 -4.00 4.82
CA THR A 17 18.35 -4.49 6.09
C THR A 17 17.30 -3.52 6.67
N THR A 18 16.41 -4.07 7.46
CA THR A 18 15.41 -3.29 8.23
C THR A 18 16.09 -2.31 9.20
N GLU A 19 17.25 -2.66 9.75
CA GLU A 19 18.02 -1.74 10.61
C GLU A 19 18.50 -0.51 9.82
N ASP A 20 19.06 -0.71 8.62
CA ASP A 20 19.48 0.40 7.75
C ASP A 20 18.30 1.30 7.41
N VAL A 21 17.12 0.70 7.15
CA VAL A 21 15.89 1.45 6.89
C VAL A 21 15.53 2.34 8.07
N PHE A 22 15.42 1.79 9.27
CA PHE A 22 15.05 2.58 10.44
C PHE A 22 16.07 3.68 10.77
N ARG A 23 17.37 3.40 10.70
CA ARG A 23 18.42 4.41 10.90
C ARG A 23 18.33 5.53 9.88
N ARG A 24 18.20 5.17 8.61
CA ARG A 24 18.17 6.15 7.52
C ARG A 24 16.92 7.02 7.56
N LEU A 25 15.75 6.41 7.73
CA LEU A 25 14.47 7.12 7.78
C LEU A 25 14.36 7.98 9.04
N SER A 26 14.79 7.49 10.21
CA SER A 26 14.79 8.26 11.44
C SER A 26 15.63 9.53 11.32
N ALA A 27 16.85 9.42 10.80
CA ALA A 27 17.75 10.55 10.62
C ALA A 27 17.21 11.58 9.60
N ALA A 28 16.56 11.09 8.55
CA ALA A 28 16.12 11.95 7.47
C ALA A 28 14.70 12.53 7.67
N LEU A 29 13.75 11.73 8.14
CA LEU A 29 12.33 12.07 8.14
C LEU A 29 11.64 11.87 9.51
N GLY A 30 12.37 11.41 10.54
CA GLY A 30 11.77 11.07 11.84
C GLY A 30 10.93 12.16 12.46
N ALA A 31 11.28 13.44 12.25
CA ALA A 31 10.52 14.58 12.77
C ALA A 31 9.21 14.89 12.02
N VAL A 32 9.05 14.34 10.80
CA VAL A 32 7.90 14.64 9.93
C VAL A 32 6.99 13.44 9.69
N LEU A 33 7.38 12.25 10.17
CA LEU A 33 6.58 11.02 10.10
C LEU A 33 5.68 10.87 11.35
N ALA A 34 4.55 10.18 11.20
CA ALA A 34 3.74 9.67 12.31
C ALA A 34 3.97 8.16 12.54
N ARG A 35 4.36 7.46 11.50
CA ARG A 35 4.61 6.00 11.47
C ARG A 35 5.76 5.69 10.54
N MET A 36 6.39 4.54 10.74
CA MET A 36 7.58 4.14 9.99
C MET A 36 7.48 2.66 9.58
N PRO A 37 7.51 2.35 8.27
CA PRO A 37 7.53 0.99 7.77
C PRO A 37 8.92 0.37 7.95
N ASP A 38 8.99 -0.97 7.93
CA ASP A 38 10.23 -1.73 8.02
C ASP A 38 11.04 -1.79 6.72
N GLY A 39 10.51 -1.19 5.66
CA GLY A 39 11.13 -1.12 4.35
C GLY A 39 10.94 -2.37 3.50
N GLU A 40 10.23 -3.39 3.99
CA GLU A 40 9.97 -4.64 3.25
C GLU A 40 11.25 -5.19 2.59
N THR A 41 12.33 -5.27 3.34
CA THR A 41 13.65 -5.65 2.83
C THR A 41 13.72 -7.12 2.38
N GLY A 42 14.78 -7.48 1.66
CA GLY A 42 14.99 -8.84 1.18
C GLY A 42 13.97 -9.25 0.10
N GLU A 43 13.39 -10.43 0.24
CA GLU A 43 12.43 -10.97 -0.72
C GLU A 43 11.14 -10.15 -0.80
N ARG A 44 10.75 -9.47 0.31
CA ARG A 44 9.56 -8.62 0.38
C ARG A 44 9.69 -7.30 -0.42
N ARG A 45 10.90 -6.91 -0.81
CA ARG A 45 11.19 -5.65 -1.53
C ARG A 45 10.32 -5.45 -2.78
N ARG A 46 9.89 -6.54 -3.40
CA ARG A 46 9.00 -6.54 -4.56
C ARG A 46 7.53 -6.76 -4.18
N TRP A 47 7.13 -6.33 -3.00
CA TRP A 47 5.76 -6.40 -2.51
C TRP A 47 5.19 -7.82 -2.57
N ILE A 48 4.19 -8.13 -3.43
CA ILE A 48 3.48 -9.41 -3.47
C ILE A 48 4.28 -10.55 -4.17
N TYR A 49 5.44 -10.27 -4.82
CA TYR A 49 6.13 -11.30 -5.62
C TYR A 49 6.66 -12.48 -4.81
N TRP A 50 7.05 -12.27 -3.56
CA TRP A 50 7.53 -13.37 -2.69
C TRP A 50 6.42 -14.35 -2.32
N GLN A 51 5.15 -13.93 -2.37
CA GLN A 51 4.00 -14.82 -2.19
C GLN A 51 3.88 -15.85 -3.34
N ARG A 52 4.32 -15.50 -4.54
CA ARG A 52 4.37 -16.45 -5.66
C ARG A 52 5.24 -17.65 -5.31
N THR A 53 6.41 -17.43 -4.74
CA THR A 53 7.33 -18.50 -4.32
C THR A 53 6.70 -19.39 -3.23
N MET A 54 5.99 -18.81 -2.28
CA MET A 54 5.26 -19.55 -1.26
C MET A 54 4.17 -20.43 -1.89
N LEU A 55 3.38 -19.88 -2.81
CA LEU A 55 2.31 -20.61 -3.49
C LEU A 55 2.85 -21.77 -4.34
N GLU A 56 3.93 -21.56 -5.09
CA GLU A 56 4.55 -22.61 -5.93
C GLU A 56 5.09 -23.77 -5.10
N ARG A 57 5.56 -23.51 -3.89
CA ARG A 57 6.08 -24.54 -2.97
C ARG A 57 4.98 -25.22 -2.16
N HIS A 58 3.77 -24.66 -2.15
CA HIS A 58 2.69 -25.18 -1.34
C HIS A 58 2.13 -26.48 -1.93
N PRO A 59 2.03 -27.58 -1.16
CA PRO A 59 1.62 -28.90 -1.69
C PRO A 59 0.21 -28.93 -2.25
N ALA A 60 -0.67 -28.00 -1.84
CA ALA A 60 -2.04 -27.89 -2.35
C ALA A 60 -2.14 -27.17 -3.71
N MET A 61 -1.07 -26.54 -4.18
CA MET A 61 -1.09 -25.74 -5.40
C MET A 61 -0.32 -26.38 -6.55
N GLU A 62 -0.75 -26.09 -7.77
CA GLU A 62 -0.03 -26.47 -9.00
C GLU A 62 -0.25 -25.40 -10.08
N VAL A 63 0.58 -25.43 -11.12
CA VAL A 63 0.32 -24.66 -12.34
C VAL A 63 -0.97 -25.18 -12.98
N ASP A 64 -1.85 -24.26 -13.36
CA ASP A 64 -3.08 -24.58 -14.07
C ASP A 64 -2.78 -24.81 -15.56
N PRO A 65 -2.83 -26.07 -16.07
CA PRO A 65 -2.46 -26.36 -17.45
C PRO A 65 -3.46 -25.80 -18.47
N ASP A 66 -4.66 -25.46 -18.04
CA ASP A 66 -5.73 -24.97 -18.90
C ASP A 66 -5.87 -23.44 -18.85
N ALA A 67 -5.11 -22.78 -17.98
CA ALA A 67 -5.05 -21.32 -17.93
C ALA A 67 -4.01 -20.80 -18.95
N GLY A 68 -4.34 -19.71 -19.61
CA GLY A 68 -3.35 -18.97 -20.37
C GLY A 68 -2.34 -18.26 -19.46
N LEU A 69 -1.28 -17.68 -20.05
CA LEU A 69 -0.34 -16.85 -19.32
C LEU A 69 -0.98 -15.51 -18.97
N LEU A 70 -0.80 -15.05 -17.75
CA LEU A 70 -1.07 -13.65 -17.40
C LEU A 70 0.05 -12.78 -17.99
N GLU A 71 -0.32 -11.81 -18.81
CA GLU A 71 0.59 -10.77 -19.27
C GLU A 71 0.44 -9.53 -18.41
N LEU A 72 1.51 -9.17 -17.71
CA LEU A 72 1.59 -7.90 -17.00
C LEU A 72 2.16 -6.86 -17.95
N ARG A 73 1.38 -5.83 -18.26
CA ARG A 73 1.75 -4.75 -19.15
C ARG A 73 1.78 -3.42 -18.43
N GLN A 74 2.67 -2.54 -18.88
CA GLN A 74 2.73 -1.15 -18.46
C GLN A 74 1.57 -0.37 -19.09
N TRP A 75 1.27 0.82 -18.60
CA TRP A 75 0.23 1.70 -19.13
C TRP A 75 0.41 2.05 -20.62
N ASP A 76 1.65 2.03 -21.13
CA ASP A 76 1.97 2.26 -22.55
C ASP A 76 1.85 0.99 -23.41
N GLY A 77 1.40 -0.12 -22.83
CA GLY A 77 1.24 -1.42 -23.49
C GLY A 77 2.50 -2.27 -23.51
N SER A 78 3.65 -1.78 -23.06
CA SER A 78 4.89 -2.55 -23.01
C SER A 78 4.75 -3.76 -22.08
N LEU A 79 5.24 -4.93 -22.54
CA LEU A 79 5.17 -6.17 -21.79
C LEU A 79 6.27 -6.20 -20.72
N LEU A 80 5.86 -6.26 -19.45
CA LEU A 80 6.76 -6.40 -18.31
C LEU A 80 7.07 -7.86 -17.99
N ARG A 81 6.05 -8.71 -18.02
CA ARG A 81 6.16 -10.11 -17.57
C ARG A 81 5.05 -10.97 -18.14
N ARG A 82 5.36 -12.27 -18.33
CA ARG A 82 4.39 -13.37 -18.48
C ARG A 82 4.51 -14.30 -17.28
N THR A 83 3.38 -14.77 -16.77
CA THR A 83 3.33 -15.61 -15.58
C THR A 83 2.30 -16.71 -15.76
N ASP A 84 2.68 -17.96 -15.47
CA ASP A 84 1.74 -19.08 -15.35
C ASP A 84 0.81 -18.83 -14.17
N LEU A 85 -0.44 -19.25 -14.32
CA LEU A 85 -1.43 -19.16 -13.26
C LEU A 85 -1.50 -20.48 -12.48
N LEU A 86 -1.77 -20.37 -11.20
CA LEU A 86 -1.88 -21.49 -10.27
C LEU A 86 -3.36 -21.83 -10.01
N ARG A 87 -3.61 -23.10 -9.62
CA ARG A 87 -4.87 -23.55 -9.08
C ARG A 87 -4.64 -24.50 -7.90
N PHE A 88 -5.68 -24.80 -7.17
CA PHE A 88 -5.63 -25.96 -6.25
C PHE A 88 -5.48 -27.24 -7.05
N ARG A 89 -4.68 -28.18 -6.53
CA ARG A 89 -4.56 -29.52 -7.13
C ARG A 89 -5.91 -30.24 -7.12
N PRO A 90 -6.20 -31.06 -8.14
CA PRO A 90 -7.40 -31.89 -8.13
C PRO A 90 -7.47 -32.73 -6.85
N GLY A 91 -8.65 -32.79 -6.23
CA GLY A 91 -8.90 -33.59 -5.01
C GLY A 91 -8.48 -32.90 -3.71
N VAL A 92 -7.86 -31.73 -3.75
CA VAL A 92 -7.63 -30.91 -2.54
C VAL A 92 -8.94 -30.22 -2.15
N ASP A 93 -9.30 -30.36 -0.88
CA ASP A 93 -10.35 -29.51 -0.27
C ASP A 93 -9.73 -28.16 0.10
N PRO A 94 -10.12 -27.04 -0.56
CA PRO A 94 -9.58 -25.72 -0.25
C PRO A 94 -9.77 -25.32 1.21
N ASP A 95 -10.85 -25.75 1.86
CA ASP A 95 -11.12 -25.39 3.25
C ASP A 95 -10.12 -25.99 4.24
N SER A 96 -9.47 -27.10 3.88
CA SER A 96 -8.40 -27.72 4.65
C SER A 96 -7.04 -26.98 4.51
N VAL A 97 -6.90 -26.06 3.53
CA VAL A 97 -5.64 -25.40 3.21
C VAL A 97 -5.40 -24.18 4.11
N GLN A 98 -4.15 -24.00 4.53
CA GLN A 98 -3.67 -22.82 5.21
C GLN A 98 -2.34 -22.38 4.56
N PHE A 99 -2.28 -21.12 4.12
CA PHE A 99 -1.07 -20.58 3.53
C PHE A 99 -0.16 -19.96 4.60
N PRO A 100 1.14 -20.33 4.66
CA PRO A 100 2.13 -19.68 5.53
C PRO A 100 2.58 -18.36 4.91
N THR A 101 1.79 -17.31 5.11
CA THR A 101 1.99 -16.01 4.43
C THR A 101 3.29 -15.28 4.82
N GLY A 102 3.88 -15.59 5.99
CA GLY A 102 5.14 -15.02 6.47
C GLY A 102 5.07 -13.57 6.97
N TYR A 103 3.90 -12.91 6.90
CA TYR A 103 3.77 -11.50 7.33
C TYR A 103 3.95 -11.33 8.84
N ALA A 104 3.42 -12.24 9.65
CA ALA A 104 3.53 -12.17 11.10
C ALA A 104 4.99 -12.36 11.58
N GLU A 105 5.71 -13.31 10.98
CA GLU A 105 7.13 -13.54 11.25
C GLU A 105 7.95 -12.30 10.93
N ALA A 106 7.80 -11.75 9.73
CA ALA A 106 8.48 -10.55 9.28
C ALA A 106 8.19 -9.34 10.18
N ALA A 107 6.93 -9.17 10.58
CA ALA A 107 6.54 -8.07 11.47
C ALA A 107 7.18 -8.21 12.86
N ARG A 108 7.23 -9.41 13.43
CA ARG A 108 7.87 -9.67 14.75
C ARG A 108 9.36 -9.40 14.71
N GLU A 109 10.05 -9.89 13.69
CA GLU A 109 11.49 -9.66 13.50
C GLU A 109 11.79 -8.16 13.38
N SER A 110 11.05 -7.46 12.53
CA SER A 110 11.21 -6.02 12.32
C SER A 110 10.86 -5.20 13.57
N TRP A 111 9.83 -5.62 14.31
CA TRP A 111 9.46 -5.00 15.59
C TRP A 111 10.58 -5.10 16.65
N ALA A 112 11.27 -6.24 16.71
CA ALA A 112 12.39 -6.41 17.62
C ALA A 112 13.52 -5.42 17.31
N VAL A 113 13.82 -5.19 16.02
CA VAL A 113 14.81 -4.18 15.58
C VAL A 113 14.32 -2.77 15.91
N PHE A 114 13.07 -2.44 15.60
CA PHE A 114 12.47 -1.14 15.85
C PHE A 114 12.52 -0.74 17.33
N THR A 115 12.14 -1.65 18.21
CA THR A 115 12.16 -1.41 19.67
C THR A 115 13.56 -1.30 20.23
N ARG A 116 14.53 -2.08 19.73
CA ARG A 116 15.93 -1.93 20.09
C ARG A 116 16.46 -0.55 19.71
N LEU A 117 16.26 -0.14 18.46
CA LEU A 117 16.70 1.17 17.96
C LEU A 117 16.00 2.35 18.67
N ARG A 118 14.76 2.17 19.10
CA ARG A 118 14.07 3.18 19.91
C ARG A 118 14.72 3.33 21.29
N ARG A 119 15.09 2.21 21.93
CA ARG A 119 15.82 2.26 23.23
C ARG A 119 17.22 2.88 23.08
N GLU A 120 17.85 2.71 21.93
CA GLU A 120 19.13 3.36 21.59
C GLU A 120 18.98 4.86 21.23
N GLY A 121 17.75 5.39 21.18
CA GLY A 121 17.49 6.79 20.83
C GLY A 121 17.57 7.08 19.31
N VAL A 122 17.68 6.07 18.46
CA VAL A 122 17.74 6.21 17.00
C VAL A 122 16.35 6.47 16.43
N VAL A 123 15.38 5.66 16.81
CA VAL A 123 13.98 5.86 16.38
C VAL A 123 13.32 6.85 17.35
N PRO A 124 12.79 8.00 16.85
CA PRO A 124 12.15 8.99 17.69
C PRO A 124 10.99 8.43 18.51
N PRO A 125 10.78 8.90 19.74
CA PRO A 125 9.61 8.57 20.52
C PRO A 125 8.34 9.05 19.81
N GLY A 126 7.24 8.30 19.95
CA GLY A 126 5.94 8.67 19.35
C GLY A 126 5.70 8.19 17.93
N LEU A 127 6.73 7.74 17.19
CA LEU A 127 6.52 7.06 15.91
C LEU A 127 5.89 5.68 16.14
N ARG A 128 4.85 5.35 15.36
CA ARG A 128 4.30 3.99 15.32
C ARG A 128 5.09 3.11 14.36
N PHE A 129 5.15 1.83 14.67
CA PHE A 129 5.64 0.82 13.73
C PHE A 129 4.54 0.50 12.72
N GLN A 130 4.83 0.66 11.43
CA GLN A 130 3.87 0.41 10.35
C GLN A 130 4.08 -0.97 9.76
N VAL A 131 3.00 -1.74 9.68
CA VAL A 131 2.94 -3.02 8.96
C VAL A 131 2.02 -2.85 7.76
N CYS A 132 2.55 -3.14 6.56
CA CYS A 132 1.79 -3.11 5.31
C CYS A 132 1.35 -4.52 4.95
N LEU A 133 0.07 -4.70 4.69
CA LEU A 133 -0.54 -5.99 4.35
C LEU A 133 -1.28 -5.87 3.01
N PRO A 134 -1.09 -6.83 2.09
CA PRO A 134 -1.88 -6.89 0.87
C PRO A 134 -3.28 -7.41 1.18
N THR A 135 -4.17 -7.30 0.22
CA THR A 135 -5.42 -8.06 0.23
C THR A 135 -5.25 -9.44 -0.40
N ALA A 136 -6.23 -10.31 -0.24
CA ALA A 136 -6.24 -11.59 -0.95
C ALA A 136 -6.32 -11.42 -2.48
N MET A 137 -6.93 -10.34 -2.96
CA MET A 137 -6.97 -10.02 -4.40
C MET A 137 -5.58 -9.75 -4.98
N SER A 138 -4.64 -9.26 -4.16
CA SER A 138 -3.29 -8.96 -4.61
C SER A 138 -2.58 -10.18 -5.19
N SER A 139 -2.67 -11.33 -4.54
CA SER A 139 -2.07 -12.57 -5.05
C SER A 139 -3.01 -13.33 -6.00
N ALA A 140 -4.33 -13.27 -5.80
CA ALA A 140 -5.29 -13.90 -6.69
C ALA A 140 -5.16 -13.40 -8.13
N CYS A 141 -5.29 -12.10 -8.33
CA CYS A 141 -5.25 -11.49 -9.68
C CYS A 141 -3.89 -11.66 -10.37
N MET A 142 -2.80 -11.82 -9.62
CA MET A 142 -1.45 -11.93 -10.16
C MET A 142 -1.01 -13.37 -10.42
N TYR A 143 -1.55 -14.35 -9.68
CA TYR A 143 -0.94 -15.69 -9.65
C TYR A 143 -1.93 -16.83 -9.76
N VAL A 144 -3.24 -16.59 -9.63
CA VAL A 144 -4.23 -17.66 -9.57
C VAL A 144 -5.17 -17.58 -10.77
N SER A 145 -5.50 -18.75 -11.32
CA SER A 145 -6.47 -18.87 -12.40
C SER A 145 -7.84 -18.30 -11.98
N PRO A 146 -8.49 -17.47 -12.81
CA PRO A 146 -9.79 -16.87 -12.46
C PRO A 146 -10.85 -17.88 -12.01
N ARG A 147 -10.82 -19.11 -12.53
CA ARG A 147 -11.73 -20.18 -12.11
C ARG A 147 -11.53 -20.67 -10.67
N ALA A 148 -10.36 -20.42 -10.09
CA ALA A 148 -10.05 -20.79 -8.70
C ALA A 148 -10.15 -19.60 -7.74
N HIS A 149 -10.51 -18.38 -8.22
CA HIS A 149 -10.48 -17.18 -7.40
C HIS A 149 -11.39 -17.26 -6.18
N ASP A 150 -12.63 -17.75 -6.31
CA ASP A 150 -13.58 -17.74 -5.18
C ASP A 150 -13.06 -18.55 -3.99
N ASP A 151 -12.55 -19.75 -4.23
CA ASP A 151 -11.95 -20.59 -3.19
C ASP A 151 -10.64 -20.00 -2.67
N TYR A 152 -9.79 -19.54 -3.59
CA TYR A 152 -8.48 -18.98 -3.22
C TYR A 152 -8.62 -17.71 -2.36
N LEU A 153 -9.48 -16.78 -2.76
CA LEU A 153 -9.72 -15.54 -2.03
C LEU A 153 -10.17 -15.83 -0.60
N ARG A 154 -11.09 -16.76 -0.40
CA ARG A 154 -11.59 -17.17 0.92
C ARG A 154 -10.48 -17.77 1.79
N VAL A 155 -9.67 -18.66 1.23
CA VAL A 155 -8.59 -19.36 1.97
C VAL A 155 -7.44 -18.43 2.28
N TYR A 156 -7.02 -17.62 1.31
CA TYR A 156 -5.90 -16.70 1.50
C TYR A 156 -6.25 -15.53 2.43
N GLU A 157 -7.48 -14.98 2.33
CA GLU A 157 -7.98 -13.97 3.27
C GLU A 157 -7.95 -14.51 4.70
N ARG A 158 -8.45 -15.74 4.93
CA ARG A 158 -8.37 -16.40 6.24
C ARG A 158 -6.93 -16.50 6.76
N SER A 159 -5.97 -16.80 5.88
CA SER A 159 -4.57 -16.92 6.26
C SER A 159 -3.95 -15.54 6.58
N LEU A 160 -4.34 -14.49 5.84
CA LEU A 160 -3.93 -13.10 6.13
C LEU A 160 -4.51 -12.60 7.45
N LEU A 161 -5.78 -12.89 7.75
CA LEU A 161 -6.42 -12.46 8.99
C LEU A 161 -5.77 -13.14 10.21
N ARG A 162 -5.38 -14.42 10.10
CA ARG A 162 -4.57 -15.07 11.15
C ARG A 162 -3.21 -14.38 11.34
N ALA A 163 -2.54 -14.02 10.26
CA ALA A 163 -1.29 -13.27 10.36
C ALA A 163 -1.51 -11.90 11.04
N LEU A 164 -2.64 -11.22 10.76
CA LEU A 164 -3.03 -9.98 11.43
C LEU A 164 -3.25 -10.21 12.94
N ASP A 165 -3.96 -11.27 13.32
CA ASP A 165 -4.16 -11.63 14.74
C ASP A 165 -2.83 -11.86 15.46
N ASP A 166 -1.90 -12.61 14.82
CA ASP A 166 -0.56 -12.85 15.35
C ASP A 166 0.28 -11.57 15.48
N ILE A 167 0.15 -10.62 14.54
CA ILE A 167 0.82 -9.32 14.58
C ILE A 167 0.27 -8.49 15.75
N THR A 168 -1.05 -8.38 15.86
CA THR A 168 -1.70 -7.57 16.91
C THR A 168 -1.51 -8.17 18.31
N ALA A 169 -1.38 -9.48 18.41
CA ALA A 169 -1.03 -10.14 19.68
C ALA A 169 0.44 -9.90 20.10
N ALA A 170 1.34 -9.72 19.13
CA ALA A 170 2.78 -9.58 19.39
C ALA A 170 3.23 -8.13 19.61
N ILE A 171 2.53 -7.15 19.03
CA ILE A 171 2.95 -5.74 19.03
C ILE A 171 1.91 -4.90 19.79
N PRO A 172 2.32 -4.09 20.79
CA PRO A 172 1.38 -3.25 21.52
C PRO A 172 0.57 -2.34 20.60
N HIS A 173 -0.75 -2.36 20.70
CA HIS A 173 -1.68 -1.66 19.78
C HIS A 173 -1.38 -0.16 19.65
N ARG A 174 -1.03 0.51 20.73
CA ARG A 174 -0.66 1.94 20.73
C ARG A 174 0.60 2.25 19.91
N GLU A 175 1.41 1.23 19.62
CA GLU A 175 2.68 1.34 18.88
C GLU A 175 2.57 0.86 17.44
N LEU A 176 1.43 0.26 17.08
CA LEU A 176 1.18 -0.39 15.81
C LEU A 176 0.31 0.47 14.90
N SER A 177 0.64 0.46 13.62
CA SER A 177 -0.17 0.99 12.53
C SER A 177 -0.29 -0.09 11.45
N ILE A 178 -1.51 -0.46 11.09
CA ILE A 178 -1.80 -1.38 9.98
C ILE A 178 -2.19 -0.57 8.75
N GLN A 179 -1.53 -0.85 7.64
CA GLN A 179 -1.88 -0.34 6.32
C GLN A 179 -2.34 -1.49 5.42
N TRP A 180 -3.55 -1.40 4.89
CA TRP A 180 -3.99 -2.28 3.81
C TRP A 180 -3.60 -1.69 2.45
N ASP A 181 -2.94 -2.50 1.63
CA ASP A 181 -2.53 -2.12 0.27
C ASP A 181 -3.62 -2.54 -0.73
N ILE A 182 -4.31 -1.58 -1.29
CA ILE A 182 -5.44 -1.73 -2.21
C ILE A 182 -4.96 -1.45 -3.64
N CYS A 183 -4.36 -2.44 -4.26
CA CYS A 183 -3.77 -2.33 -5.60
C CYS A 183 -4.64 -2.99 -6.66
N GLN A 184 -4.88 -4.29 -6.55
CA GLN A 184 -5.65 -5.03 -7.57
C GLN A 184 -7.10 -4.59 -7.61
N GLU A 185 -7.66 -4.16 -6.51
CA GLU A 185 -9.00 -3.57 -6.46
C GLU A 185 -9.08 -2.31 -7.34
N VAL A 186 -8.10 -1.41 -7.22
CA VAL A 186 -7.99 -0.23 -8.10
C VAL A 186 -7.85 -0.67 -9.56
N LEU A 187 -6.97 -1.63 -9.85
CA LEU A 187 -6.76 -2.13 -11.21
C LEU A 187 -8.00 -2.82 -11.80
N VAL A 188 -8.82 -3.50 -10.98
CA VAL A 188 -10.11 -4.06 -11.40
C VAL A 188 -11.09 -2.95 -11.76
N PHE A 189 -11.16 -1.87 -10.99
CA PHE A 189 -11.98 -0.70 -11.30
C PHE A 189 -11.53 -0.02 -12.61
N GLU A 190 -10.22 0.10 -12.82
CA GLU A 190 -9.60 0.67 -14.02
C GLU A 190 -9.65 -0.27 -15.24
N SER A 191 -10.30 -1.45 -15.12
CA SER A 191 -10.43 -2.44 -16.19
C SER A 191 -9.09 -2.96 -16.74
N TYR A 192 -8.08 -3.02 -15.88
CA TYR A 192 -6.75 -3.52 -16.25
C TYR A 192 -6.75 -5.00 -16.62
N PHE A 193 -7.49 -5.82 -15.88
CA PHE A 193 -7.58 -7.27 -16.13
C PHE A 193 -8.57 -7.56 -17.26
N PRO A 194 -8.31 -8.61 -18.08
CA PRO A 194 -9.14 -8.93 -19.25
C PRO A 194 -10.59 -9.31 -18.90
N SER A 195 -10.83 -9.74 -17.68
CA SER A 195 -12.18 -10.06 -17.19
C SER A 195 -12.33 -9.68 -15.73
N ARG A 196 -13.55 -9.36 -15.33
CA ARG A 196 -13.94 -9.14 -13.93
C ARG A 196 -15.38 -9.59 -13.71
N PRO A 197 -15.75 -10.06 -12.51
CA PRO A 197 -17.13 -10.40 -12.19
C PRO A 197 -18.05 -9.20 -12.36
N ALA A 198 -19.30 -9.40 -12.77
CA ALA A 198 -20.29 -8.32 -12.92
C ALA A 198 -20.54 -7.56 -11.60
N ASP A 199 -20.46 -8.28 -10.47
CA ASP A 199 -20.65 -7.78 -9.11
C ASP A 199 -19.35 -7.33 -8.42
N TYR A 200 -18.28 -7.06 -9.19
CA TYR A 200 -16.94 -6.75 -8.64
C TYR A 200 -16.95 -5.62 -7.61
N LYS A 201 -17.77 -4.59 -7.80
CA LYS A 201 -17.86 -3.48 -6.83
C LYS A 201 -18.37 -3.94 -5.48
N ALA A 202 -19.47 -4.70 -5.46
CA ALA A 202 -20.05 -5.24 -4.24
C ALA A 202 -19.05 -6.17 -3.52
N ARG A 203 -18.35 -7.04 -4.25
CA ARG A 203 -17.31 -7.93 -3.71
C ARG A 203 -16.16 -7.15 -3.08
N ILE A 204 -15.66 -6.12 -3.77
CA ILE A 204 -14.56 -5.28 -3.27
C ILE A 204 -15.01 -4.48 -2.04
N PHE A 205 -16.21 -3.88 -2.05
CA PHE A 205 -16.70 -3.14 -0.88
C PHE A 205 -16.88 -4.04 0.35
N ALA A 206 -17.42 -5.25 0.16
CA ALA A 206 -17.52 -6.24 1.23
C ALA A 206 -16.14 -6.70 1.75
N LEU A 207 -15.13 -6.84 0.88
CA LEU A 207 -13.76 -7.11 1.27
C LEU A 207 -13.20 -5.98 2.15
N LEU A 208 -13.35 -4.73 1.72
CA LEU A 208 -12.86 -3.56 2.46
C LEU A 208 -13.52 -3.45 3.86
N GLU A 209 -14.82 -3.75 3.96
CA GLU A 209 -15.54 -3.80 5.25
C GLU A 209 -14.94 -4.87 6.18
N ARG A 210 -14.73 -6.10 5.68
CA ARG A 210 -14.16 -7.20 6.49
C ARG A 210 -12.74 -6.89 6.95
N LEU A 211 -11.89 -6.39 6.05
CA LEU A 211 -10.50 -6.03 6.36
C LEU A 211 -10.41 -4.91 7.41
N GLY A 212 -11.25 -3.89 7.26
CA GLY A 212 -11.33 -2.81 8.24
C GLY A 212 -11.81 -3.29 9.60
N ALA A 213 -12.84 -4.15 9.64
CA ALA A 213 -13.40 -4.69 10.87
C ALA A 213 -12.44 -5.65 11.60
N ALA A 214 -11.53 -6.31 10.88
CA ALA A 214 -10.58 -7.25 11.47
C ALA A 214 -9.47 -6.57 12.29
N VAL A 215 -9.15 -5.30 12.03
CA VAL A 215 -8.12 -4.58 12.79
C VAL A 215 -8.70 -4.10 14.12
N PRO A 216 -8.10 -4.38 15.30
CA PRO A 216 -8.59 -3.90 16.60
C PRO A 216 -8.76 -2.37 16.65
N ALA A 217 -9.81 -1.88 17.31
CA ALA A 217 -10.21 -0.47 17.27
C ALA A 217 -9.17 0.52 17.84
N ASP A 218 -8.26 0.05 18.67
CA ASP A 218 -7.17 0.81 19.30
C ASP A 218 -5.82 0.68 18.55
N VAL A 219 -5.77 -0.10 17.46
CA VAL A 219 -4.66 -0.12 16.49
C VAL A 219 -4.92 0.96 15.44
N GLU A 220 -3.90 1.68 15.02
CA GLU A 220 -4.03 2.66 13.92
C GLU A 220 -4.28 1.95 12.60
N LEU A 221 -5.29 2.39 11.84
CA LEU A 221 -5.69 1.80 10.56
C LEU A 221 -5.61 2.82 9.44
N GLY A 222 -4.97 2.42 8.34
CA GLY A 222 -4.97 3.18 7.10
C GLY A 222 -5.02 2.31 5.85
N TYR A 223 -5.19 2.97 4.72
CA TYR A 223 -5.27 2.34 3.41
C TYR A 223 -4.36 3.07 2.42
N HIS A 224 -3.57 2.30 1.69
CA HIS A 224 -2.82 2.76 0.52
C HIS A 224 -3.51 2.26 -0.75
N LEU A 225 -4.08 3.16 -1.55
CA LEU A 225 -4.57 2.85 -2.88
C LEU A 225 -3.42 2.97 -3.88
N CYS A 226 -3.41 2.11 -4.92
CA CYS A 226 -2.28 2.02 -5.83
C CYS A 226 -2.71 1.68 -7.27
N TYR A 227 -2.12 2.34 -8.25
CA TYR A 227 -2.29 2.00 -9.66
C TYR A 227 -1.33 0.88 -10.13
N GLY A 228 -0.67 0.18 -9.19
CA GLY A 228 0.39 -0.77 -9.46
C GLY A 228 1.71 -0.09 -9.85
N SER A 229 2.83 -0.63 -9.38
CA SER A 229 4.13 0.00 -9.66
C SER A 229 5.26 -1.05 -9.74
N PRO A 230 5.15 -2.07 -10.64
CA PRO A 230 6.12 -3.16 -10.68
C PRO A 230 7.50 -2.75 -11.20
N ALA A 231 7.57 -1.72 -12.02
CA ALA A 231 8.79 -1.19 -12.61
C ALA A 231 9.06 0.27 -12.19
N ASP A 232 8.63 0.66 -10.98
CA ASP A 232 8.66 2.05 -10.50
C ASP A 232 7.84 3.00 -11.40
N GLN A 233 6.83 2.45 -12.07
CA GLN A 233 5.86 3.15 -12.92
C GLN A 233 4.52 2.43 -12.80
N HIS A 234 3.41 3.18 -12.83
CA HIS A 234 2.08 2.60 -12.69
C HIS A 234 1.66 1.73 -13.91
N LEU A 235 0.75 0.79 -13.66
CA LEU A 235 0.24 -0.13 -14.70
C LEU A 235 -0.87 0.50 -15.54
N VAL A 236 -1.58 1.48 -15.02
CA VAL A 236 -2.64 2.21 -15.71
C VAL A 236 -2.38 3.70 -15.65
N MET A 237 -2.69 4.43 -16.72
CA MET A 237 -2.77 5.87 -16.72
C MET A 237 -4.23 6.27 -16.51
N PRO A 238 -4.62 6.68 -15.30
CA PRO A 238 -6.01 6.98 -15.01
C PRO A 238 -6.48 8.25 -15.74
N THR A 239 -7.74 8.27 -16.13
CA THR A 239 -8.35 9.48 -16.71
C THR A 239 -8.39 10.61 -15.68
N ASP A 240 -8.78 10.27 -14.44
CA ASP A 240 -8.81 11.17 -13.29
C ASP A 240 -8.78 10.37 -11.97
N ALA A 241 -8.86 11.02 -10.83
CA ALA A 241 -8.88 10.39 -9.51
C ALA A 241 -10.26 9.80 -9.11
N GLY A 242 -11.18 9.59 -10.04
CA GLY A 242 -12.57 9.17 -9.77
C GLY A 242 -12.65 7.80 -9.09
N VAL A 243 -11.89 6.83 -9.57
CA VAL A 243 -11.81 5.48 -8.95
C VAL A 243 -11.28 5.56 -7.52
N LEU A 244 -10.22 6.35 -7.29
CA LEU A 244 -9.68 6.55 -5.94
C LEU A 244 -10.70 7.20 -5.01
N ALA A 245 -11.44 8.20 -5.50
CA ALA A 245 -12.48 8.87 -4.74
C ALA A 245 -13.66 7.93 -4.43
N GLU A 246 -14.08 7.07 -5.37
CA GLU A 246 -15.14 6.08 -5.16
C GLU A 246 -14.73 5.06 -4.09
N LEU A 247 -13.54 4.47 -4.21
CA LEU A 247 -13.02 3.52 -3.22
C LEU A 247 -12.82 4.15 -1.85
N THR A 248 -12.32 5.39 -1.79
CA THR A 248 -12.19 6.13 -0.54
C THR A 248 -13.55 6.32 0.15
N ARG A 249 -14.59 6.70 -0.59
CA ARG A 249 -15.94 6.82 -0.04
C ARG A 249 -16.47 5.47 0.47
N ALA A 250 -16.20 4.38 -0.26
CA ALA A 250 -16.59 3.04 0.17
C ALA A 250 -15.86 2.64 1.47
N ILE A 251 -14.55 2.89 1.58
CA ILE A 251 -13.77 2.63 2.80
C ILE A 251 -14.35 3.41 3.99
N VAL A 252 -14.61 4.70 3.80
CA VAL A 252 -15.20 5.56 4.85
C VAL A 252 -16.60 5.09 5.25
N ALA A 253 -17.43 4.71 4.29
CA ALA A 253 -18.79 4.24 4.56
C ALA A 253 -18.81 2.87 5.26
N ALA A 254 -17.86 1.99 4.95
CA ALA A 254 -17.71 0.68 5.57
C ALA A 254 -17.06 0.73 6.96
N ALA A 255 -16.35 1.83 7.27
CA ALA A 255 -15.58 1.94 8.51
C ALA A 255 -16.52 2.00 9.75
N ARG A 256 -16.49 0.95 10.56
CA ARG A 256 -17.20 0.85 11.85
C ARG A 256 -16.31 1.16 13.05
N ARG A 257 -15.11 1.68 12.76
CA ARG A 257 -14.06 2.02 13.71
C ARG A 257 -13.33 3.29 13.24
N PRO A 258 -12.50 3.90 14.08
CA PRO A 258 -11.67 5.02 13.63
C PRO A 258 -10.77 4.63 12.45
N LEU A 259 -10.77 5.48 11.42
CA LEU A 259 -9.88 5.44 10.28
C LEU A 259 -8.85 6.55 10.45
N ASP A 260 -7.57 6.22 10.41
CA ASP A 260 -6.51 7.16 10.79
C ASP A 260 -5.85 7.82 9.57
N PHE A 261 -5.73 7.10 8.45
CA PHE A 261 -5.21 7.70 7.22
C PHE A 261 -5.67 6.98 5.96
N ILE A 262 -5.66 7.73 4.86
CA ILE A 262 -5.81 7.22 3.49
C ILE A 262 -4.71 7.84 2.65
N HIS A 263 -4.05 7.02 1.85
CA HIS A 263 -3.07 7.44 0.85
C HIS A 263 -3.60 7.21 -0.56
N LEU A 264 -3.51 8.25 -1.41
CA LEU A 264 -3.90 8.20 -2.82
C LEU A 264 -2.70 8.51 -3.71
N PRO A 265 -2.37 7.67 -4.70
CA PRO A 265 -1.30 7.93 -5.65
C PRO A 265 -1.70 9.06 -6.61
N VAL A 266 -0.70 9.81 -7.07
CA VAL A 266 -0.85 10.81 -8.13
C VAL A 266 0.22 10.53 -9.18
N PRO A 267 -0.14 10.16 -10.42
CA PRO A 267 0.83 9.94 -11.47
C PRO A 267 1.69 11.17 -11.73
N ARG A 268 2.95 10.94 -12.06
CA ARG A 268 3.93 12.02 -12.32
C ARG A 268 3.44 13.03 -13.35
N GLU A 269 2.74 12.54 -14.36
CA GLU A 269 2.24 13.30 -15.52
C GLU A 269 0.94 14.08 -15.20
N ARG A 270 0.38 13.92 -14.01
CA ARG A 270 -0.92 14.47 -13.64
C ARG A 270 -0.77 15.60 -12.61
N ASP A 271 -0.48 16.79 -13.10
CA ASP A 271 -0.48 18.04 -12.33
C ASP A 271 -1.66 18.96 -12.70
N ASP A 272 -2.60 18.47 -13.50
CA ASP A 272 -3.75 19.20 -14.03
C ASP A 272 -4.99 19.12 -13.12
N ALA A 273 -5.80 20.19 -13.14
CA ALA A 273 -7.00 20.31 -12.32
C ALA A 273 -8.08 19.25 -12.64
N ALA A 274 -8.08 18.67 -13.85
CA ALA A 274 -9.04 17.66 -14.25
C ALA A 274 -8.77 16.34 -13.50
N TYR A 275 -7.51 15.97 -13.32
CA TYR A 275 -7.15 14.79 -12.53
C TYR A 275 -7.68 14.87 -11.10
N PHE A 276 -7.51 16.00 -10.44
CA PHE A 276 -7.93 16.20 -9.03
C PHE A 276 -9.41 16.52 -8.87
N ALA A 277 -10.16 16.80 -9.95
CA ALA A 277 -11.55 17.23 -9.86
C ALA A 277 -12.46 16.28 -9.05
N PRO A 278 -12.36 14.93 -9.17
CA PRO A 278 -13.16 13.99 -8.38
C PRO A 278 -12.89 14.01 -6.88
N LEU A 279 -11.76 14.56 -6.44
CA LEU A 279 -11.40 14.72 -5.02
C LEU A 279 -12.07 15.94 -4.39
N ARG A 280 -12.63 16.86 -5.20
CA ARG A 280 -13.41 17.98 -4.69
C ARG A 280 -14.62 17.48 -3.92
N GLY A 281 -14.76 17.97 -2.69
CA GLY A 281 -15.86 17.53 -1.83
C GLY A 281 -15.70 16.12 -1.24
N LEU A 282 -14.52 15.48 -1.39
CA LEU A 282 -14.21 14.26 -0.64
C LEU A 282 -14.26 14.58 0.85
N ARG A 283 -15.13 13.89 1.59
CA ARG A 283 -15.28 14.06 3.03
C ARG A 283 -14.65 12.88 3.75
N LEU A 284 -13.65 13.18 4.55
CA LEU A 284 -13.04 12.21 5.46
C LEU A 284 -13.46 12.52 6.90
N PRO A 285 -13.53 11.52 7.79
CA PRO A 285 -13.69 11.77 9.23
C PRO A 285 -12.59 12.71 9.74
N GLU A 286 -12.90 13.57 10.70
CA GLU A 286 -12.02 14.64 11.18
C GLU A 286 -10.60 14.16 11.54
N ARG A 287 -10.48 12.96 12.15
CA ARG A 287 -9.18 12.39 12.51
C ARG A 287 -8.44 11.70 11.37
N THR A 288 -9.11 11.45 10.23
CA THR A 288 -8.51 10.74 9.10
C THR A 288 -7.63 11.68 8.30
N ARG A 289 -6.33 11.40 8.26
CA ARG A 289 -5.38 12.16 7.45
C ARG A 289 -5.37 11.66 6.01
N LEU A 290 -5.51 12.58 5.08
CA LEU A 290 -5.29 12.32 3.66
C LEU A 290 -3.80 12.49 3.35
N TYR A 291 -3.19 11.50 2.70
CA TYR A 291 -1.88 11.62 2.09
C TYR A 291 -2.01 11.51 0.57
N LEU A 292 -1.29 12.37 -0.14
CA LEU A 292 -1.27 12.36 -1.60
C LEU A 292 0.14 12.03 -2.10
N GLY A 293 0.22 11.12 -3.05
CA GLY A 293 1.47 10.65 -3.66
C GLY A 293 2.03 11.63 -4.68
N LEU A 294 2.32 12.87 -4.24
CA LEU A 294 2.69 14.02 -5.09
C LEU A 294 4.18 14.10 -5.39
N ILE A 295 5.00 13.32 -4.67
CA ILE A 295 6.46 13.39 -4.72
C ILE A 295 6.99 12.37 -5.72
N HIS A 296 7.80 12.84 -6.67
CA HIS A 296 8.51 12.01 -7.63
C HIS A 296 9.99 12.35 -7.66
N HIS A 297 10.83 11.32 -7.77
CA HIS A 297 12.28 11.51 -7.79
C HIS A 297 12.72 12.46 -8.91
N GLY A 298 13.50 13.49 -8.55
CA GLY A 298 14.09 14.43 -9.51
C GLY A 298 13.09 15.39 -10.17
N ASP A 299 11.90 15.62 -9.57
CA ASP A 299 10.85 16.45 -10.16
C ASP A 299 10.32 17.54 -9.21
N ALA A 300 11.23 18.30 -8.58
CA ALA A 300 10.88 19.28 -7.56
C ALA A 300 9.88 20.35 -8.03
N GLU A 301 9.91 20.71 -9.31
CA GLU A 301 8.97 21.68 -9.88
C GLU A 301 7.61 21.04 -10.13
N GLY A 302 7.57 19.81 -10.67
CA GLY A 302 6.35 19.03 -10.81
C GLY A 302 5.70 18.73 -9.46
N ASP A 303 6.49 18.40 -8.44
CA ASP A 303 5.99 18.18 -7.07
C ASP A 303 5.25 19.42 -6.55
N ARG A 304 5.80 20.63 -6.76
CA ARG A 304 5.13 21.89 -6.38
C ARG A 304 3.83 22.10 -7.15
N ARG A 305 3.86 21.95 -8.50
CA ARG A 305 2.63 22.11 -9.31
C ARG A 305 1.52 21.15 -8.86
N ARG A 306 1.87 19.87 -8.62
CA ARG A 306 0.91 18.87 -8.10
C ARG A 306 0.37 19.27 -6.72
N MET A 307 1.23 19.76 -5.81
CA MET A 307 0.78 20.22 -4.48
C MET A 307 -0.15 21.43 -4.57
N ASP A 308 0.11 22.38 -5.45
CA ASP A 308 -0.75 23.56 -5.63
C ASP A 308 -2.11 23.18 -6.22
N THR A 309 -2.11 22.31 -7.24
CA THR A 309 -3.34 21.82 -7.85
C THR A 309 -4.16 20.97 -6.88
N ALA A 310 -3.50 20.10 -6.11
CA ALA A 310 -4.14 19.31 -5.06
C ALA A 310 -4.76 20.23 -3.98
N ARG A 311 -4.04 21.26 -3.53
CA ARG A 311 -4.54 22.23 -2.53
C ARG A 311 -5.81 22.94 -3.03
N ALA A 312 -5.84 23.34 -4.29
CA ALA A 312 -7.01 23.96 -4.90
C ALA A 312 -8.21 22.99 -4.99
N ALA A 313 -7.95 21.68 -5.11
CA ALA A 313 -9.01 20.68 -5.22
C ALA A 313 -9.55 20.21 -3.87
N VAL A 314 -8.67 19.88 -2.91
CA VAL A 314 -9.09 19.28 -1.62
C VAL A 314 -9.17 20.27 -0.46
N GLY A 315 -8.79 21.54 -0.68
CA GLY A 315 -8.93 22.60 0.33
C GLY A 315 -7.84 22.63 1.40
N GLY A 316 -6.71 21.97 1.20
CA GLY A 316 -5.62 21.90 2.19
C GLY A 316 -5.85 20.81 3.24
N GLY A 317 -4.88 20.64 4.15
CA GLY A 317 -4.98 19.65 5.23
C GLY A 317 -4.56 18.24 4.83
N PHE A 318 -3.84 18.05 3.73
CA PHE A 318 -3.23 16.77 3.35
C PHE A 318 -1.74 16.71 3.71
N GLY A 319 -1.23 15.49 3.84
CA GLY A 319 0.20 15.20 3.89
C GLY A 319 0.72 14.72 2.53
N VAL A 320 2.04 14.56 2.43
CA VAL A 320 2.72 14.17 1.20
C VAL A 320 3.36 12.79 1.29
N ALA A 321 3.42 12.11 0.16
CA ALA A 321 4.07 10.83 -0.05
C ALA A 321 4.54 10.72 -1.51
N THR A 322 5.27 9.66 -1.82
CA THR A 322 5.40 9.17 -3.21
C THR A 322 4.14 8.39 -3.60
N GLU A 323 3.95 8.13 -4.89
CA GLU A 323 2.78 7.37 -5.37
C GLU A 323 2.76 5.91 -4.89
N CYS A 324 3.93 5.32 -4.65
CA CYS A 324 4.08 3.95 -4.15
C CYS A 324 5.39 3.81 -3.34
N GLY A 325 5.64 2.62 -2.78
CA GLY A 325 6.88 2.30 -2.09
C GLY A 325 8.10 2.31 -3.02
N TRP A 326 9.28 2.56 -2.46
CA TRP A 326 10.53 2.79 -3.21
C TRP A 326 11.31 1.53 -3.56
N GLY A 327 10.95 0.38 -2.99
CA GLY A 327 11.74 -0.85 -3.07
C GLY A 327 12.02 -1.37 -4.50
N ARG A 328 11.23 -0.95 -5.49
CA ARG A 328 11.42 -1.32 -6.91
C ARG A 328 12.30 -0.34 -7.67
N GLY A 329 12.54 0.85 -7.09
CA GLY A 329 13.41 1.87 -7.67
C GLY A 329 14.90 1.59 -7.43
N GLU A 330 15.73 2.38 -8.10
CA GLU A 330 17.19 2.34 -7.96
C GLU A 330 17.61 2.83 -6.56
N PRO A 331 18.47 2.08 -5.83
CA PRO A 331 18.94 2.52 -4.51
C PRO A 331 19.58 3.90 -4.50
N ALA A 332 20.24 4.29 -5.59
CA ALA A 332 20.85 5.62 -5.74
C ALA A 332 19.87 6.79 -5.69
N ARG A 333 18.55 6.54 -5.88
CA ARG A 333 17.50 7.56 -5.80
C ARG A 333 17.08 7.88 -4.37
N LEU A 334 17.47 7.05 -3.38
CA LEU A 334 16.99 7.17 -2.01
C LEU A 334 17.22 8.56 -1.41
N ASP A 335 18.44 9.09 -1.52
CA ASP A 335 18.78 10.38 -0.94
C ASP A 335 17.97 11.53 -1.55
N GLY A 336 17.77 11.49 -2.86
CA GLY A 336 16.92 12.46 -3.56
C GLY A 336 15.45 12.37 -3.15
N LEU A 337 14.93 11.17 -2.90
CA LEU A 337 13.55 10.98 -2.40
C LEU A 337 13.39 11.50 -0.96
N LEU A 338 14.35 11.23 -0.08
CA LEU A 338 14.35 11.75 1.29
C LEU A 338 14.38 13.28 1.30
N GLU A 339 15.21 13.90 0.45
CA GLU A 339 15.26 15.34 0.31
C GLU A 339 13.96 15.92 -0.27
N SER A 340 13.37 15.27 -1.27
CA SER A 340 12.10 15.70 -1.86
C SER A 340 10.96 15.70 -0.83
N HIS A 341 10.92 14.72 0.08
CA HIS A 341 9.95 14.70 1.17
C HIS A 341 10.13 15.89 2.13
N ARG A 342 11.37 16.21 2.51
CA ARG A 342 11.63 17.38 3.37
C ARG A 342 11.17 18.68 2.69
N ARG A 343 11.59 18.88 1.43
CA ARG A 343 11.18 20.08 0.65
C ARG A 343 9.67 20.20 0.52
N ALA A 344 8.98 19.09 0.28
CA ALA A 344 7.52 19.06 0.16
C ALA A 344 6.84 19.42 1.49
N VAL A 345 7.34 18.89 2.62
CA VAL A 345 6.84 19.26 3.95
C VAL A 345 7.07 20.74 4.24
N ASP A 346 8.27 21.26 3.98
CA ASP A 346 8.59 22.70 4.16
C ASP A 346 7.68 23.58 3.30
N TYR A 347 7.40 23.17 2.07
CA TYR A 347 6.48 23.87 1.18
C TYR A 347 5.04 23.87 1.71
N LEU A 348 4.56 22.74 2.26
CA LEU A 348 3.23 22.69 2.89
C LEU A 348 3.14 23.63 4.08
N LEU A 349 4.18 23.65 4.94
CA LEU A 349 4.23 24.51 6.12
C LEU A 349 4.27 26.01 5.76
N ALA A 350 5.06 26.39 4.75
CA ALA A 350 5.13 27.77 4.27
C ALA A 350 3.79 28.26 3.70
N GLY A 351 3.04 27.40 3.01
CA GLY A 351 1.71 27.75 2.45
C GLY A 351 0.58 27.81 3.47
N THR A 352 0.84 27.53 4.76
CA THR A 352 -0.13 27.65 5.86
C THR A 352 0.16 28.83 6.78
N ALA A 353 1.19 29.63 6.49
CA ALA A 353 1.40 30.90 7.18
C ALA A 353 0.27 31.88 6.84
N PRO A 354 -0.31 32.58 7.84
CA PRO A 354 -1.47 33.49 7.65
C PRO A 354 -1.13 34.67 6.75
#